data_7668f076ba919673c30c089aca01af9d
#
_entry.id   7668f076ba919673c30c089aca01af9d
#
_cell.length_a   1.000
_cell.length_b   1.000
_cell.length_c   1.000
_cell.angle_alpha   90.00
_cell.angle_beta   90.00
_cell.angle_gamma   90.00
#
_symmetry.space_group_name_H-M   'P 1'
#
loop_
_entity.id
_entity.type
_entity.pdbx_description
1 polymer ?
#
loop_
_entity_poly.entity_id
_entity_poly.type
_entity_poly.pdbx_seq_one_letter_code
_entity_poly.pdbx_strand_id
1 'polypeptide(L)'
;MDERAIGAEPQAGAEAIRRIAENLGLVVHAPDETLRLVVLCVAAEGHLIIEDFPGVGKTMLAKALARSVDCSFSRIQFTPDLLPSDVTGVNVFNQKTNEFEFRPGPVFANFLLVDEINRASPKTQAALLECMQENQVTVDGVSYELAPPFMVLATQNPIEYEGTYPLPEAQLDRFTLRVDIGYPPLADEARMLTEQTSDPPLDSLTPVATAQSVRELIAEAAEIFVEESVNRYVVALLGQTRTDARLYLGASPRSGIALLRVAKARALAEGREFVSPDDVKACAGPVLSHRLILAPEARAEGLAGAELVREALERTPVPV
;
A
#
# COMPACT_ATOMS: atom_id res chain seq x y z
N MET A 1 -30.59 -3.81 -30.79
CA MET A 1 -30.53 -4.29 -29.40
C MET A 1 -29.20 -4.99 -29.27
N ASP A 2 -28.26 -4.26 -28.75
CA ASP A 2 -26.86 -4.70 -28.62
C ASP A 2 -26.72 -5.32 -27.22
N GLU A 3 -26.64 -6.63 -27.14
CA GLU A 3 -26.26 -7.37 -25.95
C GLU A 3 -24.74 -7.15 -25.73
N ARG A 4 -24.40 -6.02 -25.10
CA ARG A 4 -23.05 -5.80 -24.60
C ARG A 4 -22.86 -6.58 -23.33
N ALA A 5 -21.95 -7.52 -23.42
CA ALA A 5 -21.31 -8.30 -22.40
C ALA A 5 -21.48 -7.77 -20.96
N ILE A 6 -22.41 -8.36 -20.26
CA ILE A 6 -22.52 -8.25 -18.80
C ILE A 6 -21.52 -9.24 -18.20
N GLY A 7 -20.53 -8.66 -17.45
CA GLY A 7 -19.91 -9.36 -16.35
C GLY A 7 -18.81 -10.36 -16.67
N ALA A 8 -17.56 -9.94 -16.52
CA ALA A 8 -16.56 -10.83 -15.96
C ALA A 8 -17.12 -11.28 -14.59
N GLU A 9 -17.23 -12.59 -14.37
CA GLU A 9 -17.82 -13.13 -13.14
C GLU A 9 -17.01 -12.64 -11.93
N PRO A 10 -17.63 -12.18 -10.82
CA PRO A 10 -16.93 -11.77 -9.58
C PRO A 10 -15.97 -12.83 -9.05
N GLN A 11 -16.15 -14.05 -9.48
CA GLN A 11 -15.28 -15.20 -9.22
C GLN A 11 -13.86 -15.03 -9.79
N ALA A 12 -13.67 -14.31 -10.89
CA ALA A 12 -12.33 -14.15 -11.51
C ALA A 12 -11.43 -13.25 -10.68
N GLY A 13 -11.92 -12.10 -10.20
CA GLY A 13 -11.17 -11.19 -9.33
C GLY A 13 -10.89 -11.80 -7.95
N ALA A 14 -11.87 -12.48 -7.35
CA ALA A 14 -11.70 -13.22 -6.11
C ALA A 14 -10.58 -14.28 -6.23
N GLU A 15 -10.62 -15.07 -7.30
CA GLU A 15 -9.62 -16.09 -7.57
C GLU A 15 -8.23 -15.49 -7.83
N ALA A 16 -8.15 -14.36 -8.54
CA ALA A 16 -6.89 -13.67 -8.79
C ALA A 16 -6.25 -13.18 -7.47
N ILE A 17 -7.04 -12.54 -6.59
CA ILE A 17 -6.58 -12.08 -5.28
C ILE A 17 -6.07 -13.26 -4.45
N ARG A 18 -6.85 -14.36 -4.40
CA ARG A 18 -6.49 -15.57 -3.67
C ARG A 18 -5.16 -16.15 -4.17
N ARG A 19 -5.03 -16.36 -5.50
CA ARG A 19 -3.82 -16.91 -6.12
C ARG A 19 -2.58 -16.07 -5.87
N ILE A 20 -2.70 -14.74 -5.96
CA ILE A 20 -1.57 -13.84 -5.69
C ILE A 20 -1.17 -13.95 -4.21
N ALA A 21 -2.13 -13.93 -3.27
CA ALA A 21 -1.85 -14.04 -1.84
C ALA A 21 -1.20 -15.39 -1.48
N GLU A 22 -1.71 -16.50 -2.02
CA GLU A 22 -1.12 -17.83 -1.85
C GLU A 22 0.30 -17.90 -2.41
N ASN A 23 0.54 -17.30 -3.59
CA ASN A 23 1.85 -17.27 -4.21
C ASN A 23 2.86 -16.48 -3.37
N LEU A 24 2.43 -15.37 -2.74
CA LEU A 24 3.26 -14.64 -1.77
C LEU A 24 3.62 -15.51 -0.57
N GLY A 25 2.68 -16.28 -0.05
CA GLY A 25 2.86 -17.18 1.10
C GLY A 25 3.86 -18.32 0.85
N LEU A 26 4.21 -18.60 -0.42
CA LEU A 26 5.25 -19.59 -0.73
C LEU A 26 6.65 -19.13 -0.32
N VAL A 27 6.89 -17.81 -0.25
CA VAL A 27 8.23 -17.25 -0.01
C VAL A 27 8.27 -16.18 1.10
N VAL A 28 7.11 -15.73 1.56
CA VAL A 28 6.98 -14.70 2.60
C VAL A 28 6.28 -15.29 3.81
N HIS A 29 7.02 -15.45 4.89
CA HIS A 29 6.48 -15.97 6.15
C HIS A 29 5.84 -14.83 6.96
N ALA A 30 4.61 -14.50 6.62
CA ALA A 30 3.79 -13.49 7.29
C ALA A 30 2.38 -14.05 7.52
N PRO A 31 1.57 -13.46 8.43
CA PRO A 31 0.18 -13.85 8.57
C PRO A 31 -0.60 -13.75 7.26
N ASP A 32 -1.44 -14.72 6.95
CA ASP A 32 -2.23 -14.76 5.70
C ASP A 32 -3.05 -13.47 5.48
N GLU A 33 -3.60 -12.90 6.56
CA GLU A 33 -4.35 -11.64 6.49
C GLU A 33 -3.44 -10.47 6.08
N THR A 34 -2.16 -10.42 6.51
CA THR A 34 -1.19 -9.42 6.07
C THR A 34 -0.91 -9.55 4.58
N LEU A 35 -0.66 -10.77 4.08
CA LEU A 35 -0.45 -11.02 2.65
C LEU A 35 -1.68 -10.64 1.84
N ARG A 36 -2.86 -10.98 2.33
CA ARG A 36 -4.13 -10.60 1.73
C ARG A 36 -4.31 -9.09 1.67
N LEU A 37 -4.04 -8.36 2.76
CA LEU A 37 -4.09 -6.89 2.79
C LEU A 37 -3.17 -6.25 1.76
N VAL A 38 -1.97 -6.80 1.54
CA VAL A 38 -1.06 -6.34 0.49
C VAL A 38 -1.70 -6.45 -0.89
N VAL A 39 -2.33 -7.59 -1.20
CA VAL A 39 -3.01 -7.80 -2.48
C VAL A 39 -4.26 -6.91 -2.61
N LEU A 40 -5.02 -6.71 -1.52
CA LEU A 40 -6.15 -5.78 -1.49
C LEU A 40 -5.69 -4.33 -1.75
N CYS A 41 -4.50 -3.95 -1.25
CA CYS A 41 -3.90 -2.65 -1.54
C CYS A 41 -3.61 -2.48 -3.04
N VAL A 42 -3.11 -3.52 -3.71
CA VAL A 42 -2.91 -3.51 -5.18
C VAL A 42 -4.25 -3.36 -5.89
N ALA A 43 -5.26 -4.18 -5.53
CA ALA A 43 -6.59 -4.12 -6.13
C ALA A 43 -7.33 -2.79 -5.89
N ALA A 44 -7.00 -2.10 -4.79
CA ALA A 44 -7.49 -0.76 -4.47
C ALA A 44 -6.70 0.37 -5.16
N GLU A 45 -5.72 0.04 -6.03
CA GLU A 45 -4.81 1.01 -6.66
C GLU A 45 -4.14 1.91 -5.61
N GLY A 46 -3.61 1.27 -4.54
CA GLY A 46 -3.08 1.96 -3.38
C GLY A 46 -1.58 1.83 -3.22
N HIS A 47 -1.03 2.63 -2.31
CA HIS A 47 0.35 2.53 -1.86
C HIS A 47 0.39 2.02 -0.42
N LEU A 48 1.46 1.30 -0.07
CA LEU A 48 1.61 0.60 1.19
C LEU A 48 2.73 1.20 2.03
N ILE A 49 2.48 1.38 3.32
CA ILE A 49 3.54 1.62 4.30
C ILE A 49 3.71 0.38 5.19
N ILE A 50 4.94 -0.08 5.34
CA ILE A 50 5.32 -1.21 6.17
C ILE A 50 6.09 -0.67 7.36
N GLU A 51 5.48 -0.71 8.53
CA GLU A 51 6.11 -0.24 9.76
C GLU A 51 6.53 -1.46 10.59
N ASP A 52 7.84 -1.77 10.57
CA ASP A 52 8.32 -2.99 11.20
C ASP A 52 9.83 -2.95 11.45
N PHE A 53 10.30 -3.87 12.28
CA PHE A 53 11.72 -4.05 12.59
C PHE A 53 12.55 -4.42 11.36
N PRO A 54 13.85 -4.15 11.33
CA PRO A 54 14.72 -4.62 10.29
C PRO A 54 14.79 -6.17 10.27
N GLY A 55 14.93 -6.75 9.07
CA GLY A 55 15.14 -8.20 8.93
C GLY A 55 13.89 -9.08 8.81
N VAL A 56 12.68 -8.53 8.93
CA VAL A 56 11.40 -9.30 8.87
C VAL A 56 10.91 -9.66 7.45
N GLY A 57 11.71 -9.41 6.40
CA GLY A 57 11.34 -9.84 5.05
C GLY A 57 10.65 -8.80 4.16
N LYS A 58 10.68 -7.50 4.51
CA LYS A 58 10.05 -6.40 3.72
C LYS A 58 10.48 -6.41 2.25
N THR A 59 11.78 -6.56 1.99
CA THR A 59 12.31 -6.64 0.61
C THR A 59 11.85 -7.92 -0.11
N MET A 60 11.72 -9.03 0.61
CA MET A 60 11.22 -10.28 0.08
C MET A 60 9.76 -10.12 -0.35
N LEU A 61 8.92 -9.53 0.49
CA LEU A 61 7.51 -9.27 0.19
C LEU A 61 7.35 -8.44 -1.10
N ALA A 62 8.09 -7.32 -1.22
CA ALA A 62 7.99 -6.46 -2.40
C ALA A 62 8.45 -7.15 -3.69
N LYS A 63 9.55 -7.91 -3.63
CA LYS A 63 10.05 -8.69 -4.77
C LYS A 63 9.09 -9.83 -5.15
N ALA A 64 8.58 -10.55 -4.15
CA ALA A 64 7.63 -11.63 -4.37
C ALA A 64 6.34 -11.12 -5.01
N LEU A 65 5.83 -9.97 -4.56
CA LEU A 65 4.65 -9.33 -5.13
C LEU A 65 4.87 -9.00 -6.62
N ALA A 66 5.94 -8.27 -6.95
CA ALA A 66 6.24 -7.90 -8.32
C ALA A 66 6.40 -9.13 -9.23
N ARG A 67 7.08 -10.17 -8.74
CA ARG A 67 7.28 -11.43 -9.48
C ARG A 67 5.97 -12.22 -9.64
N SER A 68 5.12 -12.24 -8.62
CA SER A 68 3.81 -12.92 -8.68
C SER A 68 2.89 -12.37 -9.76
N VAL A 69 3.06 -11.10 -10.13
CA VAL A 69 2.23 -10.40 -11.11
C VAL A 69 2.97 -10.01 -12.39
N ASP A 70 4.15 -10.58 -12.61
CA ASP A 70 5.01 -10.34 -13.80
C ASP A 70 5.20 -8.85 -14.12
N CYS A 71 5.55 -8.08 -13.09
CA CYS A 71 5.75 -6.64 -13.18
C CYS A 71 7.20 -6.24 -12.86
N SER A 72 7.60 -5.08 -13.36
CA SER A 72 8.92 -4.52 -13.06
C SER A 72 9.02 -4.11 -11.58
N PHE A 73 10.21 -4.35 -11.01
CA PHE A 73 10.55 -4.03 -9.64
C PHE A 73 11.77 -3.14 -9.57
N SER A 74 11.72 -2.14 -8.73
CA SER A 74 12.89 -1.35 -8.34
C SER A 74 12.96 -1.17 -6.82
N ARG A 75 14.16 -0.94 -6.32
CA ARG A 75 14.41 -0.66 -4.90
C ARG A 75 15.28 0.56 -4.77
N ILE A 76 14.95 1.43 -3.86
CA ILE A 76 15.76 2.58 -3.48
C ILE A 76 15.86 2.66 -1.96
N GLN A 77 17.10 2.84 -1.46
CA GLN A 77 17.34 3.10 -0.05
C GLN A 77 17.36 4.62 0.16
N PHE A 78 16.49 5.12 1.00
CA PHE A 78 16.49 6.53 1.34
C PHE A 78 17.61 6.85 2.32
N THR A 79 18.40 7.86 2.00
CA THR A 79 19.53 8.36 2.80
C THR A 79 19.49 9.88 2.83
N PRO A 80 20.14 10.55 3.81
CA PRO A 80 20.12 12.01 3.92
C PRO A 80 20.67 12.76 2.71
N ASP A 81 21.57 12.16 1.96
CA ASP A 81 22.23 12.71 0.77
C ASP A 81 21.49 12.44 -0.54
N LEU A 82 20.42 11.59 -0.51
CA LEU A 82 19.63 11.28 -1.69
C LEU A 82 18.92 12.50 -2.25
N LEU A 83 19.06 12.73 -3.54
CA LEU A 83 18.42 13.84 -4.26
C LEU A 83 17.08 13.43 -4.88
N PRO A 84 16.14 14.36 -5.11
CA PRO A 84 14.92 14.09 -5.87
C PRO A 84 15.18 13.44 -7.24
N SER A 85 16.20 13.87 -7.96
CA SER A 85 16.60 13.33 -9.25
C SER A 85 17.05 11.86 -9.22
N ASP A 86 17.52 11.38 -8.06
CA ASP A 86 17.89 9.97 -7.89
C ASP A 86 16.64 9.07 -7.84
N VAL A 87 15.48 9.64 -7.50
CA VAL A 87 14.18 8.98 -7.48
C VAL A 87 13.49 9.09 -8.85
N THR A 88 13.42 10.30 -9.38
CA THR A 88 12.62 10.64 -10.58
C THR A 88 13.37 10.46 -11.89
N GLY A 89 14.70 10.47 -11.87
CA GLY A 89 15.52 10.49 -13.08
C GLY A 89 15.97 11.89 -13.45
N VAL A 90 16.81 11.97 -14.46
CA VAL A 90 17.53 13.19 -14.85
C VAL A 90 17.78 13.23 -16.37
N ASN A 91 17.79 14.44 -16.94
CA ASN A 91 18.27 14.65 -18.28
C ASN A 91 19.81 14.66 -18.33
N VAL A 92 20.39 13.79 -19.14
CA VAL A 92 21.84 13.66 -19.30
C VAL A 92 22.21 14.07 -20.73
N PHE A 93 23.21 14.96 -20.84
CA PHE A 93 23.71 15.37 -22.16
C PHE A 93 24.48 14.23 -22.81
N ASN A 94 23.98 13.75 -23.95
CA ASN A 94 24.63 12.74 -24.76
C ASN A 94 25.58 13.43 -25.78
N GLN A 95 26.89 13.31 -25.54
CA GLN A 95 27.91 13.90 -26.40
C GLN A 95 27.95 13.35 -27.84
N LYS A 96 27.39 12.13 -28.06
CA LYS A 96 27.38 11.51 -29.40
C LYS A 96 26.26 12.05 -30.27
N THR A 97 25.09 12.26 -29.70
CA THR A 97 23.90 12.79 -30.38
C THR A 97 23.84 14.32 -30.29
N ASN A 98 24.59 14.94 -29.36
CA ASN A 98 24.57 16.35 -29.02
C ASN A 98 23.19 16.82 -28.51
N GLU A 99 22.46 15.92 -27.82
CA GLU A 99 21.12 16.14 -27.30
C GLU A 99 21.04 15.73 -25.83
N PHE A 100 20.04 16.26 -25.11
CA PHE A 100 19.69 15.79 -23.78
C PHE A 100 18.79 14.56 -23.89
N GLU A 101 19.16 13.49 -23.18
CA GLU A 101 18.39 12.26 -23.09
C GLU A 101 17.88 12.07 -21.68
N PHE A 102 16.59 11.80 -21.52
CA PHE A 102 16.03 11.49 -20.22
C PHE A 102 16.46 10.08 -19.79
N ARG A 103 17.03 9.98 -18.61
CA ARG A 103 17.32 8.71 -17.94
C ARG A 103 16.31 8.52 -16.80
N PRO A 104 15.36 7.58 -16.93
CA PRO A 104 14.35 7.33 -15.93
C PRO A 104 14.98 6.85 -14.63
N GLY A 105 14.44 7.35 -13.50
CA GLY A 105 14.78 6.91 -12.16
C GLY A 105 14.02 5.64 -11.74
N PRO A 106 14.29 5.12 -10.54
CA PRO A 106 13.65 3.91 -10.01
C PRO A 106 12.13 3.99 -9.91
N VAL A 107 11.54 5.20 -9.87
CA VAL A 107 10.09 5.40 -9.80
C VAL A 107 9.33 4.88 -11.04
N PHE A 108 10.03 4.65 -12.16
CA PHE A 108 9.41 4.13 -13.39
C PHE A 108 9.16 2.61 -13.38
N ALA A 109 9.49 1.92 -12.29
CA ALA A 109 9.07 0.54 -12.09
C ALA A 109 7.61 0.47 -11.62
N ASN A 110 6.91 -0.62 -11.95
CA ASN A 110 5.55 -0.87 -11.50
C ASN A 110 5.47 -0.99 -9.96
N PHE A 111 6.43 -1.68 -9.36
CA PHE A 111 6.55 -1.84 -7.92
C PHE A 111 7.86 -1.23 -7.44
N LEU A 112 7.76 -0.18 -6.65
CA LEU A 112 8.91 0.50 -6.07
C LEU A 112 8.96 0.26 -4.56
N LEU A 113 10.01 -0.41 -4.10
CA LEU A 113 10.33 -0.50 -2.68
C LEU A 113 11.19 0.70 -2.28
N VAL A 114 10.69 1.49 -1.37
CA VAL A 114 11.41 2.61 -0.76
C VAL A 114 11.77 2.25 0.66
N ASP A 115 13.03 1.89 0.88
CA ASP A 115 13.48 1.56 2.22
C ASP A 115 13.82 2.81 3.02
N GLU A 116 13.34 2.84 4.28
CA GLU A 116 13.60 3.89 5.26
C GLU A 116 13.21 5.30 4.77
N ILE A 117 11.95 5.44 4.33
CA ILE A 117 11.44 6.69 3.73
C ILE A 117 11.69 7.93 4.59
N ASN A 118 11.74 7.77 5.91
CA ASN A 118 11.98 8.84 6.88
C ASN A 118 13.45 9.30 6.98
N ARG A 119 14.40 8.66 6.27
CA ARG A 119 15.82 9.06 6.31
C ARG A 119 16.20 10.09 5.24
N ALA A 120 15.47 10.19 4.15
CA ALA A 120 15.76 11.21 3.13
C ALA A 120 15.20 12.59 3.49
N SER A 121 15.76 13.59 2.85
CA SER A 121 15.32 14.99 3.03
C SER A 121 13.84 15.17 2.66
N PRO A 122 13.13 16.16 3.26
CA PRO A 122 11.74 16.46 2.91
C PRO A 122 11.52 16.75 1.42
N LYS A 123 12.53 17.26 0.71
CA LYS A 123 12.45 17.50 -0.74
C LYS A 123 12.39 16.20 -1.53
N THR A 124 13.19 15.22 -1.15
CA THR A 124 13.22 13.91 -1.79
C THR A 124 11.95 13.12 -1.49
N GLN A 125 11.47 13.19 -0.23
CA GLN A 125 10.17 12.63 0.15
C GLN A 125 9.04 13.24 -0.69
N ALA A 126 9.00 14.58 -0.83
CA ALA A 126 7.97 15.29 -1.59
C ALA A 126 7.94 14.87 -3.06
N ALA A 127 9.09 14.68 -3.70
CA ALA A 127 9.17 14.21 -5.09
C ALA A 127 8.56 12.82 -5.27
N LEU A 128 8.85 11.87 -4.38
CA LEU A 128 8.22 10.54 -4.40
C LEU A 128 6.70 10.65 -4.21
N LEU A 129 6.28 11.43 -3.22
CA LEU A 129 4.86 11.57 -2.87
C LEU A 129 4.04 12.28 -3.96
N GLU A 130 4.68 13.16 -4.76
CA GLU A 130 4.07 13.74 -5.95
C GLU A 130 3.83 12.66 -7.02
N CYS A 131 4.84 11.82 -7.30
CA CYS A 131 4.69 10.69 -8.23
C CYS A 131 3.55 9.74 -7.83
N MET A 132 3.38 9.47 -6.52
CA MET A 132 2.32 8.62 -5.98
C MET A 132 0.92 9.23 -6.17
N GLN A 133 0.80 10.54 -6.18
CA GLN A 133 -0.49 11.21 -6.30
C GLN A 133 -0.90 11.44 -7.75
N GLU A 134 0.05 11.83 -8.59
CA GLU A 134 -0.21 12.28 -9.95
C GLU A 134 0.00 11.16 -10.98
N ASN A 135 0.57 10.00 -10.58
CA ASN A 135 0.97 8.91 -11.47
C ASN A 135 1.87 9.38 -12.63
N GLN A 136 2.64 10.43 -12.40
CA GLN A 136 3.58 11.01 -13.37
C GLN A 136 4.79 11.63 -12.68
N VAL A 137 5.82 11.88 -13.46
CA VAL A 137 7.04 12.60 -13.06
C VAL A 137 7.23 13.80 -13.96
N THR A 138 7.52 14.95 -13.39
CA THR A 138 7.86 16.15 -14.19
C THR A 138 9.35 16.49 -14.02
N VAL A 139 10.10 16.45 -15.14
CA VAL A 139 11.52 16.78 -15.19
C VAL A 139 11.75 17.85 -16.27
N ASP A 140 12.35 18.97 -15.89
CA ASP A 140 12.64 20.10 -16.79
C ASP A 140 11.42 20.58 -17.60
N GLY A 141 10.23 20.54 -16.99
CA GLY A 141 8.98 20.97 -17.61
C GLY A 141 8.33 19.95 -18.54
N VAL A 142 8.87 18.73 -18.64
CA VAL A 142 8.29 17.62 -19.39
C VAL A 142 7.70 16.61 -18.39
N SER A 143 6.43 16.22 -18.58
CA SER A 143 5.76 15.21 -17.78
C SER A 143 5.86 13.84 -18.43
N TYR A 144 6.23 12.85 -17.65
CA TYR A 144 6.37 11.45 -18.02
C TYR A 144 5.40 10.62 -17.21
N GLU A 145 4.47 9.92 -17.85
CA GLU A 145 3.50 9.06 -17.19
C GLU A 145 4.18 7.80 -16.62
N LEU A 146 3.72 7.36 -15.46
CA LEU A 146 4.13 6.09 -14.87
C LEU A 146 3.22 4.98 -15.37
N ALA A 147 3.82 3.87 -15.80
CA ALA A 147 3.07 2.75 -16.36
C ALA A 147 2.24 2.03 -15.28
N PRO A 148 0.91 1.88 -15.43
CA PRO A 148 0.08 1.14 -14.50
C PRO A 148 0.28 -0.40 -14.63
N PRO A 149 0.14 -1.16 -13.53
CA PRO A 149 -0.07 -0.68 -12.16
C PRO A 149 1.20 -0.03 -11.59
N PHE A 150 1.04 1.04 -10.82
CA PHE A 150 2.13 1.67 -10.08
C PHE A 150 1.87 1.65 -8.58
N MET A 151 2.77 1.03 -7.82
CA MET A 151 2.65 0.92 -6.37
C MET A 151 3.98 1.19 -5.69
N VAL A 152 3.94 2.05 -4.69
CA VAL A 152 5.05 2.26 -3.76
C VAL A 152 4.79 1.44 -2.49
N LEU A 153 5.80 0.65 -2.12
CA LEU A 153 5.90 0.01 -0.81
C LEU A 153 7.00 0.75 -0.05
N ALA A 154 6.61 1.59 0.91
CA ALA A 154 7.58 2.31 1.73
C ALA A 154 7.80 1.58 3.04
N THR A 155 9.04 1.55 3.53
CA THR A 155 9.34 1.02 4.85
C THR A 155 9.68 2.15 5.82
N GLN A 156 9.27 1.98 7.06
CA GLN A 156 9.63 2.85 8.16
C GLN A 156 10.06 1.98 9.36
N ASN A 157 11.14 2.39 10.02
CA ASN A 157 11.58 1.73 11.25
C ASN A 157 11.07 2.55 12.45
N PRO A 158 10.21 1.99 13.31
CA PRO A 158 9.63 2.72 14.42
C PRO A 158 10.64 3.05 15.54
N ILE A 159 11.81 2.42 15.56
CA ILE A 159 12.80 2.58 16.65
C ILE A 159 13.87 3.62 16.32
N GLU A 160 14.11 3.92 15.04
CA GLU A 160 15.16 4.86 14.64
C GLU A 160 14.64 6.29 14.63
N TYR A 161 15.02 7.06 15.67
CA TYR A 161 14.68 8.50 15.80
C TYR A 161 15.84 9.42 15.41
N GLU A 162 17.09 8.99 15.55
CA GLU A 162 18.27 9.81 15.23
C GLU A 162 18.50 9.93 13.73
N GLY A 163 18.62 11.17 13.25
CA GLY A 163 18.88 11.44 11.82
C GLY A 163 17.71 11.17 10.88
N THR A 164 16.48 11.12 11.40
CA THR A 164 15.27 10.91 10.59
C THR A 164 14.47 12.20 10.40
N TYR A 165 13.77 12.27 9.27
CA TYR A 165 12.78 13.30 8.96
C TYR A 165 11.40 12.60 8.93
N PRO A 166 10.65 12.62 10.05
CA PRO A 166 9.34 11.97 10.09
C PRO A 166 8.43 12.55 9.01
N LEU A 167 7.67 11.67 8.36
CA LEU A 167 6.67 12.09 7.39
C LEU A 167 5.58 12.90 8.11
N PRO A 168 5.28 14.13 7.65
CA PRO A 168 4.09 14.84 8.10
C PRO A 168 2.83 14.01 7.83
N GLU A 169 1.84 14.17 8.68
CA GLU A 169 0.59 13.40 8.62
C GLU A 169 -0.14 13.54 7.28
N ALA A 170 -0.13 14.74 6.69
CA ALA A 170 -0.68 14.99 5.35
C ALA A 170 0.04 14.18 4.24
N GLN A 171 1.25 13.71 4.51
CA GLN A 171 2.01 12.85 3.60
C GLN A 171 1.73 11.38 3.87
N LEU A 172 1.56 10.98 5.13
CA LEU A 172 1.12 9.64 5.50
C LEU A 172 -0.26 9.29 4.93
N ASP A 173 -1.15 10.28 4.79
CA ASP A 173 -2.48 10.10 4.17
C ASP A 173 -2.43 9.65 2.69
N ARG A 174 -1.28 9.70 2.03
CA ARG A 174 -1.08 9.18 0.67
C ARG A 174 -0.89 7.67 0.61
N PHE A 175 -0.48 7.04 1.72
CA PHE A 175 -0.42 5.59 1.83
C PHE A 175 -1.81 5.05 2.17
N THR A 176 -2.30 4.15 1.33
CA THR A 176 -3.65 3.58 1.44
C THR A 176 -3.78 2.68 2.65
N LEU A 177 -2.79 1.84 2.87
CA LEU A 177 -2.73 0.87 3.96
C LEU A 177 -1.41 0.97 4.73
N ARG A 178 -1.48 0.71 6.04
CA ARG A 178 -0.34 0.34 6.87
C ARG A 178 -0.46 -1.13 7.25
N VAL A 179 0.64 -1.86 7.10
CA VAL A 179 0.76 -3.25 7.56
C VAL A 179 2.04 -3.45 8.36
N ASP A 180 1.97 -4.42 9.25
CA ASP A 180 3.10 -4.99 9.97
C ASP A 180 3.26 -6.43 9.50
N ILE A 181 4.49 -6.85 9.17
CA ILE A 181 4.80 -8.24 8.79
C ILE A 181 4.95 -9.06 10.07
N GLY A 182 5.62 -8.48 11.07
CA GLY A 182 5.92 -9.11 12.34
C GLY A 182 7.02 -10.18 12.23
N TYR A 183 7.35 -10.78 13.36
CA TYR A 183 8.21 -11.96 13.38
C TYR A 183 7.41 -13.20 12.95
N PRO A 184 8.00 -14.10 12.13
CA PRO A 184 7.36 -15.35 11.79
C PRO A 184 7.15 -16.23 13.04
N PRO A 185 6.18 -17.14 13.04
CA PRO A 185 6.08 -18.18 14.05
C PRO A 185 7.38 -18.96 14.17
N LEU A 186 7.75 -19.42 15.37
CA LEU A 186 9.02 -20.14 15.61
C LEU A 186 9.25 -21.33 14.66
N ALA A 187 8.20 -22.03 14.28
CA ALA A 187 8.29 -23.14 13.33
C ALA A 187 8.67 -22.69 11.91
N ASP A 188 8.17 -21.53 11.49
CA ASP A 188 8.48 -20.94 10.19
C ASP A 188 9.88 -20.31 10.20
N GLU A 189 10.29 -19.69 11.30
CA GLU A 189 11.64 -19.17 11.46
C GLU A 189 12.69 -20.29 11.38
N ALA A 190 12.45 -21.45 12.02
CA ALA A 190 13.31 -22.63 11.91
C ALA A 190 13.36 -23.17 10.47
N ARG A 191 12.26 -23.10 9.74
CA ARG A 191 12.18 -23.50 8.32
C ARG A 191 12.97 -22.55 7.43
N MET A 192 12.85 -21.23 7.63
CA MET A 192 13.63 -20.22 6.92
C MET A 192 15.14 -20.44 7.03
N LEU A 193 15.65 -20.79 8.23
CA LEU A 193 17.07 -21.10 8.44
C LEU A 193 17.52 -22.32 7.63
N THR A 194 16.64 -23.26 7.40
CA THR A 194 16.93 -24.48 6.63
C THR A 194 16.88 -24.23 5.11
N GLU A 195 15.88 -23.48 4.66
CA GLU A 195 15.62 -23.21 3.24
C GLU A 195 16.66 -22.25 2.61
N GLN A 196 17.18 -21.29 3.38
CA GLN A 196 18.21 -20.36 2.89
C GLN A 196 19.57 -21.03 2.59
N THR A 197 19.75 -22.27 2.92
CA THR A 197 21.00 -23.01 2.67
C THR A 197 21.09 -23.67 1.30
N SER A 198 19.99 -23.80 0.55
CA SER A 198 19.97 -24.56 -0.70
C SER A 198 19.67 -23.75 -1.96
N ASP A 199 18.53 -23.04 -2.03
CA ASP A 199 18.17 -22.20 -3.18
C ASP A 199 17.31 -21.02 -2.70
N PRO A 200 17.53 -19.78 -3.22
CA PRO A 200 16.67 -18.64 -2.85
C PRO A 200 15.23 -18.93 -3.24
N PRO A 201 14.27 -19.00 -2.29
CA PRO A 201 12.87 -19.36 -2.57
C PRO A 201 12.24 -18.45 -3.62
N LEU A 202 12.72 -17.20 -3.70
CA LEU A 202 12.22 -16.23 -4.69
C LEU A 202 12.50 -16.67 -6.13
N ASP A 203 13.62 -17.36 -6.41
CA ASP A 203 13.98 -17.74 -7.79
C ASP A 203 13.09 -18.82 -8.36
N SER A 204 12.48 -19.63 -7.52
CA SER A 204 11.49 -20.64 -7.90
C SER A 204 10.08 -20.10 -8.08
N LEU A 205 9.80 -18.86 -7.63
CA LEU A 205 8.47 -18.28 -7.71
C LEU A 205 8.07 -17.98 -9.16
N THR A 206 6.99 -18.58 -9.63
CA THR A 206 6.44 -18.35 -10.97
C THR A 206 5.31 -17.32 -10.92
N PRO A 207 5.19 -16.43 -11.92
CA PRO A 207 4.08 -15.49 -11.99
C PRO A 207 2.73 -16.23 -12.07
N VAL A 208 1.74 -15.72 -11.34
CA VAL A 208 0.34 -16.22 -11.36
C VAL A 208 -0.64 -15.21 -11.94
N ALA A 209 -0.16 -14.00 -12.22
CA ALA A 209 -0.90 -12.91 -12.85
C ALA A 209 0.05 -12.10 -13.75
N THR A 210 -0.49 -11.18 -14.54
CA THR A 210 0.26 -10.26 -15.40
C THR A 210 -0.10 -8.81 -15.09
N ALA A 211 0.70 -7.84 -15.53
CA ALA A 211 0.36 -6.43 -15.40
C ALA A 211 -1.03 -6.10 -15.97
N GLN A 212 -1.44 -6.77 -17.05
CA GLN A 212 -2.77 -6.60 -17.64
C GLN A 212 -3.87 -7.13 -16.72
N SER A 213 -3.73 -8.35 -16.19
CA SER A 213 -4.73 -8.91 -15.27
C SER A 213 -4.83 -8.14 -13.95
N VAL A 214 -3.73 -7.50 -13.50
CA VAL A 214 -3.78 -6.59 -12.33
C VAL A 214 -4.58 -5.32 -12.67
N ARG A 215 -4.42 -4.73 -13.85
CA ARG A 215 -5.24 -3.58 -14.28
C ARG A 215 -6.73 -3.94 -14.36
N GLU A 216 -7.04 -5.11 -14.88
CA GLU A 216 -8.42 -5.63 -14.93
C GLU A 216 -8.98 -5.84 -13.54
N LEU A 217 -8.20 -6.40 -12.62
CA LEU A 217 -8.55 -6.56 -11.21
C LEU A 217 -8.84 -5.21 -10.51
N ILE A 218 -8.03 -4.17 -10.77
CA ILE A 218 -8.24 -2.82 -10.25
C ILE A 218 -9.56 -2.24 -10.78
N ALA A 219 -9.82 -2.40 -12.08
CA ALA A 219 -11.06 -1.93 -12.70
C ALA A 219 -12.28 -2.66 -12.14
N GLU A 220 -12.21 -3.98 -11.98
CA GLU A 220 -13.28 -4.79 -11.39
C GLU A 220 -13.57 -4.39 -9.94
N ALA A 221 -12.52 -4.18 -9.12
CA ALA A 221 -12.68 -3.71 -7.76
C ALA A 221 -13.33 -2.31 -7.69
N ALA A 222 -13.02 -1.43 -8.64
CA ALA A 222 -13.62 -0.09 -8.70
C ALA A 222 -15.13 -0.11 -8.99
N GLU A 223 -15.63 -1.11 -9.72
CA GLU A 223 -17.06 -1.26 -10.08
C GLU A 223 -17.91 -1.87 -8.95
N ILE A 224 -17.31 -2.42 -7.89
CA ILE A 224 -18.04 -2.98 -6.75
C ILE A 224 -19.00 -1.91 -6.17
N PHE A 225 -20.27 -2.28 -6.04
CA PHE A 225 -21.33 -1.38 -5.59
C PHE A 225 -21.18 -1.03 -4.11
N VAL A 226 -21.45 0.24 -3.78
CA VAL A 226 -21.52 0.71 -2.39
C VAL A 226 -22.87 1.36 -2.15
N GLU A 227 -23.67 0.79 -1.27
CA GLU A 227 -24.95 1.36 -0.91
C GLU A 227 -24.78 2.66 -0.10
N GLU A 228 -25.72 3.58 -0.22
CA GLU A 228 -25.68 4.87 0.49
C GLU A 228 -25.64 4.71 2.03
N SER A 229 -26.28 3.69 2.55
CA SER A 229 -26.22 3.33 3.98
C SER A 229 -24.80 3.04 4.45
N VAL A 230 -23.99 2.32 3.64
CA VAL A 230 -22.59 2.04 3.91
C VAL A 230 -21.75 3.31 3.80
N ASN A 231 -22.00 4.18 2.83
CA ASN A 231 -21.34 5.49 2.74
C ASN A 231 -21.59 6.33 4.00
N ARG A 232 -22.85 6.38 4.47
CA ARG A 232 -23.20 7.08 5.72
C ARG A 232 -22.52 6.45 6.95
N TYR A 233 -22.39 5.12 6.98
CA TYR A 233 -21.70 4.40 8.03
C TYR A 233 -20.22 4.80 8.09
N VAL A 234 -19.51 4.84 6.94
CA VAL A 234 -18.13 5.32 6.86
C VAL A 234 -18.03 6.76 7.35
N VAL A 235 -18.91 7.67 6.91
CA VAL A 235 -18.90 9.07 7.37
C VAL A 235 -19.14 9.17 8.87
N ALA A 236 -20.05 8.37 9.45
CA ALA A 236 -20.30 8.33 10.88
C ALA A 236 -19.05 7.83 11.65
N LEU A 237 -18.40 6.79 11.15
CA LEU A 237 -17.15 6.26 11.71
C LEU A 237 -16.05 7.34 11.73
N LEU A 238 -15.83 8.05 10.61
CA LEU A 238 -14.86 9.15 10.57
C LEU A 238 -15.28 10.28 11.54
N GLY A 239 -16.57 10.54 11.68
CA GLY A 239 -17.14 11.50 12.64
C GLY A 239 -16.73 11.17 14.08
N GLN A 240 -16.81 9.89 14.48
CA GLN A 240 -16.36 9.45 15.81
C GLN A 240 -14.89 9.80 16.07
N THR A 241 -14.00 9.58 15.07
CA THR A 241 -12.59 9.93 15.23
C THR A 241 -12.36 11.44 15.37
N ARG A 242 -13.18 12.27 14.75
CA ARG A 242 -13.04 13.74 14.80
C ARG A 242 -13.54 14.37 16.10
N THR A 243 -14.40 13.66 16.82
CA THR A 243 -14.95 14.12 18.10
C THR A 243 -14.28 13.51 19.32
N ASP A 244 -13.32 12.59 19.13
CA ASP A 244 -12.57 11.97 20.23
C ASP A 244 -11.50 12.93 20.75
N ALA A 245 -11.61 13.32 22.03
CA ALA A 245 -10.70 14.27 22.68
C ALA A 245 -9.24 13.77 22.78
N ARG A 246 -9.02 12.47 22.61
CA ARG A 246 -7.68 11.85 22.61
C ARG A 246 -6.97 12.01 21.26
N LEU A 247 -7.68 12.51 20.25
CA LEU A 247 -7.13 12.81 18.93
C LEU A 247 -6.98 14.32 18.74
N TYR A 248 -5.77 14.74 18.38
CA TYR A 248 -5.52 16.10 17.89
C TYR A 248 -6.12 16.29 16.50
N LEU A 249 -6.04 15.24 15.65
CA LEU A 249 -6.66 15.21 14.33
C LEU A 249 -7.26 13.83 14.05
N GLY A 250 -8.55 13.79 13.74
CA GLY A 250 -9.27 12.60 13.29
C GLY A 250 -9.12 12.37 11.78
N ALA A 251 -9.73 11.28 11.30
CA ALA A 251 -9.64 10.86 9.90
C ALA A 251 -10.24 11.87 8.91
N SER A 252 -9.53 12.11 7.80
CA SER A 252 -9.93 13.02 6.74
C SER A 252 -11.02 12.43 5.83
N PRO A 253 -11.72 13.22 4.98
CA PRO A 253 -12.57 12.67 3.93
C PRO A 253 -11.80 11.76 2.95
N ARG A 254 -10.53 12.06 2.68
CA ARG A 254 -9.63 11.23 1.85
C ARG A 254 -9.44 9.84 2.46
N SER A 255 -9.33 9.76 3.79
CA SER A 255 -9.26 8.49 4.51
C SER A 255 -10.51 7.64 4.30
N GLY A 256 -11.70 8.27 4.21
CA GLY A 256 -12.96 7.59 3.89
C GLY A 256 -12.99 7.01 2.48
N ILE A 257 -12.47 7.76 1.49
CA ILE A 257 -12.33 7.28 0.11
C ILE A 257 -11.39 6.09 0.04
N ALA A 258 -10.24 6.18 0.74
CA ALA A 258 -9.29 5.07 0.81
C ALA A 258 -9.92 3.83 1.46
N LEU A 259 -10.66 4.00 2.56
CA LEU A 259 -11.37 2.91 3.24
C LEU A 259 -12.38 2.22 2.32
N LEU A 260 -13.17 2.99 1.57
CA LEU A 260 -14.13 2.42 0.62
C LEU A 260 -13.44 1.69 -0.54
N ARG A 261 -12.31 2.20 -1.06
CA ARG A 261 -11.55 1.49 -2.11
C ARG A 261 -11.06 0.12 -1.63
N VAL A 262 -10.49 0.06 -0.42
CA VAL A 262 -10.02 -1.21 0.15
C VAL A 262 -11.19 -2.13 0.50
N ALA A 263 -12.31 -1.60 1.01
CA ALA A 263 -13.51 -2.37 1.29
C ALA A 263 -14.12 -2.97 0.01
N LYS A 264 -14.10 -2.24 -1.12
CA LYS A 264 -14.49 -2.76 -2.43
C LYS A 264 -13.59 -3.92 -2.88
N ALA A 265 -12.26 -3.76 -2.78
CA ALA A 265 -11.32 -4.83 -3.08
C ALA A 265 -11.54 -6.06 -2.19
N ARG A 266 -11.88 -5.86 -0.89
CA ARG A 266 -12.23 -6.94 0.02
C ARG A 266 -13.54 -7.64 -0.37
N ALA A 267 -14.58 -6.89 -0.72
CA ALA A 267 -15.85 -7.46 -1.19
C ALA A 267 -15.64 -8.33 -2.45
N LEU A 268 -14.83 -7.83 -3.41
CA LEU A 268 -14.42 -8.59 -4.58
C LEU A 268 -13.68 -9.88 -4.20
N ALA A 269 -12.73 -9.82 -3.27
CA ALA A 269 -11.98 -10.98 -2.78
C ALA A 269 -12.87 -12.05 -2.15
N GLU A 270 -14.05 -11.66 -1.63
CA GLU A 270 -15.09 -12.58 -1.12
C GLU A 270 -16.13 -12.97 -2.19
N GLY A 271 -15.90 -12.62 -3.46
CA GLY A 271 -16.79 -12.95 -4.58
C GLY A 271 -18.13 -12.19 -4.54
N ARG A 272 -18.18 -11.01 -3.92
CA ARG A 272 -19.39 -10.18 -3.81
C ARG A 272 -19.32 -8.96 -4.70
N GLU A 273 -20.46 -8.56 -5.26
CA GLU A 273 -20.61 -7.37 -6.09
C GLU A 273 -20.96 -6.09 -5.28
N PHE A 274 -21.01 -6.20 -3.95
CA PHE A 274 -21.35 -5.08 -3.07
C PHE A 274 -20.54 -5.11 -1.78
N VAL A 275 -20.28 -3.92 -1.24
CA VAL A 275 -19.61 -3.72 0.04
C VAL A 275 -20.58 -3.89 1.19
N SER A 276 -20.20 -4.70 2.18
CA SER A 276 -20.92 -4.86 3.44
C SER A 276 -20.28 -3.98 4.54
N PRO A 277 -21.00 -3.67 5.63
CA PRO A 277 -20.41 -3.02 6.79
C PRO A 277 -19.23 -3.80 7.40
N ASP A 278 -19.22 -5.12 7.28
CA ASP A 278 -18.13 -5.96 7.81
C ASP A 278 -16.83 -5.81 7.00
N ASP A 279 -16.91 -5.51 5.70
CA ASP A 279 -15.74 -5.16 4.89
C ASP A 279 -15.11 -3.85 5.38
N VAL A 280 -15.95 -2.86 5.68
CA VAL A 280 -15.51 -1.58 6.24
C VAL A 280 -14.82 -1.79 7.58
N LYS A 281 -15.41 -2.58 8.49
CA LYS A 281 -14.84 -2.88 9.82
C LYS A 281 -13.49 -3.57 9.70
N ALA A 282 -13.38 -4.57 8.85
CA ALA A 282 -12.14 -5.33 8.66
C ALA A 282 -10.99 -4.47 8.11
N CYS A 283 -11.31 -3.50 7.23
CA CYS A 283 -10.32 -2.63 6.62
C CYS A 283 -10.01 -1.37 7.44
N ALA A 284 -10.86 -1.00 8.41
CA ALA A 284 -10.74 0.27 9.13
C ALA A 284 -9.42 0.42 9.89
N GLY A 285 -8.97 -0.63 10.60
CA GLY A 285 -7.70 -0.62 11.32
C GLY A 285 -6.51 -0.30 10.42
N PRO A 286 -6.20 -1.14 9.43
CA PRO A 286 -5.09 -0.95 8.49
C PRO A 286 -5.15 0.37 7.70
N VAL A 287 -6.35 0.89 7.40
CA VAL A 287 -6.52 2.12 6.62
C VAL A 287 -6.48 3.37 7.48
N LEU A 288 -7.05 3.38 8.66
CA LEU A 288 -7.25 4.61 9.44
C LEU A 288 -6.18 4.86 10.50
N SER A 289 -5.60 3.80 11.10
CA SER A 289 -4.74 3.94 12.28
C SER A 289 -3.56 4.88 12.10
N HIS A 290 -2.89 4.82 10.96
CA HIS A 290 -1.71 5.64 10.64
C HIS A 290 -2.04 7.07 10.24
N ARG A 291 -3.33 7.41 10.10
CA ARG A 291 -3.85 8.72 9.71
C ARG A 291 -4.39 9.53 10.89
N LEU A 292 -4.47 8.91 12.07
CA LEU A 292 -4.93 9.55 13.28
C LEU A 292 -3.76 10.17 14.01
N ILE A 293 -3.88 11.43 14.40
CA ILE A 293 -2.89 12.12 15.23
C ILE A 293 -3.37 12.11 16.67
N LEU A 294 -2.66 11.41 17.53
CA LEU A 294 -2.96 11.38 18.94
C LEU A 294 -2.61 12.72 19.61
N ALA A 295 -3.43 13.15 20.55
CA ALA A 295 -3.09 14.22 21.46
C ALA A 295 -1.84 13.84 22.29
N PRO A 296 -1.00 14.82 22.69
CA PRO A 296 0.24 14.55 23.42
C PRO A 296 0.03 13.68 24.67
N GLU A 297 -1.05 13.90 25.40
CA GLU A 297 -1.42 13.19 26.60
C GLU A 297 -1.71 11.72 26.30
N ALA A 298 -2.52 11.45 25.28
CA ALA A 298 -2.86 10.10 24.84
C ALA A 298 -1.64 9.32 24.35
N ARG A 299 -0.73 10.02 23.66
CA ARG A 299 0.56 9.44 23.23
C ARG A 299 1.45 9.10 24.42
N ALA A 300 1.49 9.95 25.45
CA ALA A 300 2.27 9.71 26.66
C ALA A 300 1.72 8.53 27.49
N GLU A 301 0.42 8.24 27.39
CA GLU A 301 -0.24 7.08 27.99
C GLU A 301 0.02 5.78 27.19
N GLY A 302 0.67 5.85 26.04
CA GLY A 302 0.98 4.70 25.19
C GLY A 302 -0.19 4.20 24.33
N LEU A 303 -1.25 5.00 24.17
CA LEU A 303 -2.38 4.65 23.30
C LEU A 303 -1.93 4.53 21.84
N ALA A 304 -2.54 3.59 21.11
CA ALA A 304 -2.29 3.38 19.70
C ALA A 304 -3.50 3.81 18.85
N GLY A 305 -3.25 4.33 17.63
CA GLY A 305 -4.32 4.69 16.72
C GLY A 305 -5.27 3.54 16.38
N ALA A 306 -4.76 2.30 16.34
CA ALA A 306 -5.56 1.10 16.11
C ALA A 306 -6.61 0.85 17.20
N GLU A 307 -6.28 1.14 18.48
CA GLU A 307 -7.23 1.02 19.59
C GLU A 307 -8.37 2.03 19.45
N LEU A 308 -8.02 3.27 19.08
CA LEU A 308 -9.03 4.33 18.88
C LEU A 308 -9.95 4.04 17.69
N VAL A 309 -9.42 3.44 16.61
CA VAL A 309 -10.24 2.97 15.48
C VAL A 309 -11.20 1.87 15.92
N ARG A 310 -10.72 0.88 16.70
CA ARG A 310 -11.56 -0.19 17.21
C ARG A 310 -12.70 0.35 18.08
N GLU A 311 -12.41 1.25 19.02
CA GLU A 311 -13.44 1.88 19.85
C GLU A 311 -14.41 2.74 19.03
N ALA A 312 -13.94 3.43 17.99
CA ALA A 312 -14.81 4.19 17.09
C ALA A 312 -15.78 3.26 16.34
N LEU A 313 -15.32 2.08 15.90
CA LEU A 313 -16.16 1.04 15.28
C LEU A 313 -17.24 0.53 16.25
N GLU A 314 -16.88 0.29 17.54
CA GLU A 314 -17.83 -0.18 18.56
C GLU A 314 -18.93 0.87 18.85
N ARG A 315 -18.60 2.16 18.75
CA ARG A 315 -19.54 3.28 19.00
C ARG A 315 -20.40 3.64 17.76
N THR A 316 -19.98 3.19 16.58
CA THR A 316 -20.68 3.53 15.32
C THR A 316 -21.77 2.51 15.04
N PRO A 317 -23.06 2.88 15.05
CA PRO A 317 -24.14 1.95 14.75
C PRO A 317 -24.04 1.44 13.31
N VAL A 318 -24.15 0.13 13.17
CA VAL A 318 -24.16 -0.54 11.85
C VAL A 318 -25.51 -0.25 11.17
N PRO A 319 -25.54 0.10 9.87
CA PRO A 319 -26.78 0.27 9.14
C PRO A 319 -27.54 -1.06 9.09
N VAL A 320 -28.87 -0.96 9.28
CA VAL A 320 -29.82 -2.09 9.24
C VAL A 320 -30.35 -2.28 7.81
#